data_07168ce90c5bfe36ccd02e9f3ba7e650
#
_entry.id   07168ce90c5bfe36ccd02e9f3ba7e650
#
_cell.length_a   1.000
_cell.length_b   1.000
_cell.length_c   1.000
_cell.angle_alpha   90.00
_cell.angle_beta   90.00
_cell.angle_gamma   90.00
#
_symmetry.space_group_name_H-M   'P 1'
#
loop_
_entity.id
_entity.type
_entity.pdbx_description
1 polymer ?
#
loop_
_entity_poly.entity_id
_entity_poly.type
_entity_poly.pdbx_seq_one_letter_code
_entity_poly.pdbx_strand_id
1 'polypeptide(L)'
;GIWGPPLFIFLQILQTVVPIIPGALTSVAGVFIYGHIIGTIYNYIGIVIGCAIIFYLVRLYGAAFVQSVVSKRTYDKYIGWLDKGNRFDRFFIFMMIWPISPADFLCMLAALTKMSFKRYMTIIILTKPFTLVVYTYGLTYIIDFFWQML
;
A
#
# COMPACT_ATOMS: atom_id res chain seq x y z
N GLY A 1 -11.84 7.85 -21.30
CA GLY A 1 -12.35 9.19 -21.36
C GLY A 1 -11.83 10.07 -20.22
N ILE A 2 -12.36 11.27 -20.11
CA ILE A 2 -11.94 12.25 -19.10
C ILE A 2 -12.15 11.72 -17.67
N TRP A 3 -13.16 10.88 -17.49
CA TRP A 3 -13.50 10.32 -16.18
C TRP A 3 -12.67 9.09 -15.79
N GLY A 4 -11.90 8.53 -16.74
CA GLY A 4 -11.10 7.34 -16.48
C GLY A 4 -10.07 7.53 -15.37
N PRO A 5 -9.16 8.53 -15.47
CA PRO A 5 -8.15 8.74 -14.43
C PRO A 5 -8.72 8.99 -13.03
N PRO A 6 -9.71 9.87 -12.81
CA PRO A 6 -10.31 10.04 -11.49
C PRO A 6 -10.95 8.75 -10.97
N LEU A 7 -11.62 7.98 -11.80
CA LEU A 7 -12.23 6.73 -11.41
C LEU A 7 -11.15 5.71 -11.00
N PHE A 8 -10.07 5.61 -11.77
CA PHE A 8 -8.98 4.70 -11.46
C PHE A 8 -8.34 5.05 -10.11
N ILE A 9 -8.06 6.34 -9.87
CA ILE A 9 -7.50 6.79 -8.61
C ILE A 9 -8.44 6.46 -7.46
N PHE A 10 -9.74 6.67 -7.63
CA PHE A 10 -10.74 6.35 -6.61
C PHE A 10 -10.76 4.86 -6.30
N LEU A 11 -10.71 4.00 -7.32
CA LEU A 11 -10.66 2.55 -7.13
C LEU A 11 -9.37 2.13 -6.41
N GLN A 12 -8.26 2.78 -6.71
CA GLN A 12 -6.98 2.51 -6.05
C GLN A 12 -7.04 2.92 -4.58
N ILE A 13 -7.69 4.03 -4.25
CA ILE A 13 -7.92 4.43 -2.86
C ILE A 13 -8.75 3.38 -2.13
N LEU A 14 -9.86 2.95 -2.72
CA LEU A 14 -10.72 1.94 -2.11
C LEU A 14 -9.98 0.62 -1.89
N GLN A 15 -9.21 0.18 -2.87
CA GLN A 15 -8.44 -1.05 -2.78
C GLN A 15 -7.36 -0.96 -1.69
N THR A 16 -6.76 0.21 -1.51
CA THR A 16 -5.75 0.42 -0.47
C THR A 16 -6.38 0.35 0.92
N VAL A 17 -7.55 0.96 1.10
CA VAL A 17 -8.25 0.98 2.39
C VAL A 17 -8.81 -0.40 2.74
N VAL A 18 -9.41 -1.09 1.75
CA VAL A 18 -9.97 -2.43 1.92
C VAL A 18 -9.28 -3.36 0.93
N PRO A 19 -8.18 -4.03 1.34
CA PRO A 19 -7.34 -4.81 0.42
C PRO A 19 -7.99 -6.14 0.04
N ILE A 20 -8.95 -6.11 -0.88
CA ILE A 20 -9.60 -7.30 -1.43
C ILE A 20 -8.75 -7.89 -2.55
N ILE A 21 -8.21 -7.03 -3.42
CA ILE A 21 -7.38 -7.43 -4.57
C ILE A 21 -5.93 -7.05 -4.25
N PRO A 22 -4.93 -7.91 -4.58
CA PRO A 22 -3.54 -7.52 -4.39
C PRO A 22 -3.20 -6.22 -5.10
N GLY A 23 -2.60 -5.27 -4.37
CA GLY A 23 -2.28 -3.94 -4.88
C GLY A 23 -1.33 -3.97 -6.07
N ALA A 24 -0.48 -5.00 -6.14
CA ALA A 24 0.43 -5.18 -7.27
C ALA A 24 -0.32 -5.36 -8.59
N LEU A 25 -1.44 -6.10 -8.58
CA LEU A 25 -2.24 -6.32 -9.79
C LEU A 25 -2.89 -5.04 -10.27
N THR A 26 -3.45 -4.25 -9.36
CA THR A 26 -4.07 -2.96 -9.73
C THR A 26 -3.04 -1.96 -10.22
N SER A 27 -1.84 -1.98 -9.65
CA SER A 27 -0.74 -1.11 -10.08
C SER A 27 -0.28 -1.45 -11.49
N VAL A 28 -0.13 -2.74 -11.79
CA VAL A 28 0.24 -3.18 -13.15
C VAL A 28 -0.86 -2.82 -14.15
N ALA A 29 -2.13 -3.01 -13.80
CA ALA A 29 -3.25 -2.61 -14.65
C ALA A 29 -3.20 -1.13 -14.99
N GLY A 30 -2.90 -0.27 -14.02
CA GLY A 30 -2.76 1.16 -14.25
C GLY A 30 -1.68 1.50 -15.27
N VAL A 31 -0.56 0.80 -15.18
CA VAL A 31 0.55 0.98 -16.13
C VAL A 31 0.17 0.52 -17.53
N PHE A 32 -0.55 -0.60 -17.66
CA PHE A 32 -1.01 -1.07 -18.98
C PHE A 32 -2.02 -0.11 -19.60
N ILE A 33 -2.89 0.50 -18.80
CA ILE A 33 -3.94 1.40 -19.31
C ILE A 33 -3.38 2.78 -19.64
N TYR A 34 -2.55 3.36 -18.77
CA TYR A 34 -2.11 4.76 -18.84
C TYR A 34 -0.64 4.94 -19.21
N GLY A 35 0.13 3.85 -19.32
CA GLY A 35 1.57 3.91 -19.57
C GLY A 35 2.40 3.89 -18.31
N HIS A 36 3.72 3.75 -18.47
CA HIS A 36 4.62 3.52 -17.33
C HIS A 36 4.70 4.73 -16.39
N ILE A 37 4.81 5.93 -16.96
CA ILE A 37 5.00 7.14 -16.15
C ILE A 37 3.68 7.59 -15.54
N ILE A 38 2.67 7.78 -16.39
CA ILE A 38 1.36 8.31 -15.96
C ILE A 38 0.65 7.30 -15.07
N GLY A 39 0.69 6.01 -15.41
CA GLY A 39 0.10 4.96 -14.59
C GLY A 39 0.72 4.88 -13.20
N THR A 40 2.05 4.99 -13.11
CA THR A 40 2.75 5.00 -11.84
C THR A 40 2.36 6.20 -11.00
N ILE A 41 2.22 7.39 -11.62
CA ILE A 41 1.79 8.60 -10.91
C ILE A 41 0.38 8.42 -10.36
N TYR A 42 -0.55 7.89 -11.15
CA TYR A 42 -1.92 7.66 -10.70
C TYR A 42 -1.97 6.64 -9.56
N ASN A 43 -1.20 5.55 -9.67
CA ASN A 43 -1.08 4.57 -8.59
C ASN A 43 -0.56 5.22 -7.31
N TYR A 44 0.49 6.02 -7.43
CA TYR A 44 1.10 6.71 -6.29
C TYR A 44 0.11 7.63 -5.60
N ILE A 45 -0.60 8.46 -6.36
CA ILE A 45 -1.59 9.38 -5.81
C ILE A 45 -2.66 8.61 -5.05
N GLY A 46 -3.22 7.57 -5.67
CA GLY A 46 -4.27 6.76 -5.05
C GLY A 46 -3.80 6.08 -3.77
N ILE A 47 -2.61 5.50 -3.79
CA ILE A 47 -2.07 4.79 -2.63
C ILE A 47 -1.76 5.75 -1.49
N VAL A 48 -1.16 6.91 -1.77
CA VAL A 48 -0.84 7.90 -0.74
C VAL A 48 -2.10 8.41 -0.07
N ILE A 49 -3.13 8.75 -0.85
CA ILE A 49 -4.41 9.18 -0.31
C ILE A 49 -5.05 8.05 0.50
N GLY A 50 -5.03 6.83 -0.01
CA GLY A 50 -5.55 5.66 0.68
C GLY A 50 -4.86 5.42 2.02
N CYS A 51 -3.54 5.56 2.07
CA CYS A 51 -2.79 5.41 3.31
C CYS A 51 -3.14 6.50 4.33
N ALA A 52 -3.38 7.73 3.87
CA ALA A 52 -3.84 8.80 4.77
C ALA A 52 -5.22 8.48 5.33
N ILE A 53 -6.13 7.97 4.51
CA ILE A 53 -7.47 7.56 4.95
C ILE A 53 -7.38 6.41 5.96
N ILE A 54 -6.53 5.42 5.71
CA ILE A 54 -6.29 4.32 6.66
C ILE A 54 -5.89 4.88 8.03
N PHE A 55 -4.95 5.81 8.06
CA PHE A 55 -4.48 6.38 9.32
C PHE A 55 -5.62 6.98 10.12
N TYR A 56 -6.46 7.80 9.48
CA TYR A 56 -7.58 8.43 10.15
C TYR A 56 -8.64 7.43 10.59
N LEU A 57 -8.96 6.45 9.76
CA LEU A 57 -9.95 5.43 10.11
C LEU A 57 -9.49 4.60 11.31
N VAL A 58 -8.22 4.20 11.34
CA VAL A 58 -7.69 3.42 12.45
C VAL A 58 -7.65 4.27 13.72
N ARG A 59 -7.28 5.56 13.62
CA ARG A 59 -7.29 6.45 14.78
C ARG A 59 -8.69 6.69 15.34
N LEU A 60 -9.72 6.68 14.48
CA LEU A 60 -11.11 6.85 14.90
C LEU A 60 -11.72 5.57 15.48
N TYR A 61 -11.49 4.43 14.82
CA TYR A 61 -12.17 3.18 15.14
C TYR A 61 -11.26 2.13 15.83
N GLY A 62 -9.95 2.33 15.80
CA GLY A 62 -9.00 1.48 16.52
C GLY A 62 -8.84 0.09 15.96
N ALA A 63 -8.44 -0.84 16.83
CA ALA A 63 -8.16 -2.22 16.45
C ALA A 63 -9.36 -2.95 15.84
N ALA A 64 -10.59 -2.55 16.21
CA ALA A 64 -11.79 -3.17 15.65
C ALA A 64 -11.86 -3.00 14.13
N PHE A 65 -11.52 -1.82 13.62
CA PHE A 65 -11.47 -1.59 12.18
C PHE A 65 -10.44 -2.50 11.51
N VAL A 66 -9.24 -2.60 12.08
CA VAL A 66 -8.18 -3.43 11.52
C VAL A 66 -8.62 -4.89 11.47
N GLN A 67 -9.22 -5.39 12.55
CA GLN A 67 -9.69 -6.77 12.61
C GLN A 67 -10.82 -7.05 11.64
N SER A 68 -11.61 -6.04 11.27
CA SER A 68 -12.73 -6.22 10.34
C SER A 68 -12.27 -6.38 8.89
N VAL A 69 -11.11 -5.82 8.51
CA VAL A 69 -10.65 -5.85 7.12
C VAL A 69 -9.45 -6.77 6.89
N VAL A 70 -8.83 -7.27 7.94
CA VAL A 70 -7.64 -8.11 7.87
C VAL A 70 -7.92 -9.47 8.52
N SER A 71 -7.33 -10.54 8.01
CA SER A 71 -7.48 -11.85 8.59
C SER A 71 -6.89 -11.90 10.00
N LYS A 72 -7.51 -12.71 10.87
CA LYS A 72 -7.02 -12.90 12.24
C LYS A 72 -5.58 -13.39 12.26
N ARG A 73 -5.23 -14.29 11.35
CA ARG A 73 -3.87 -14.84 11.25
C ARG A 73 -2.84 -13.75 11.00
N THR A 74 -3.11 -12.86 10.06
CA THR A 74 -2.20 -11.76 9.74
C THR A 74 -2.12 -10.76 10.90
N TYR A 75 -3.25 -10.43 11.50
CA TYR A 75 -3.31 -9.54 12.65
C TYR A 75 -2.47 -10.08 13.81
N ASP A 76 -2.68 -11.34 14.19
CA ASP A 76 -1.95 -11.96 15.30
C ASP A 76 -0.45 -12.05 15.05
N LYS A 77 -0.05 -12.25 13.79
CA LYS A 77 1.35 -12.35 13.41
C LYS A 77 2.13 -11.05 13.68
N TYR A 78 1.51 -9.90 13.45
CA TYR A 78 2.22 -8.62 13.49
C TYR A 78 1.87 -7.74 14.69
N ILE A 79 0.79 -8.05 15.42
CA ILE A 79 0.33 -7.17 16.51
C ILE A 79 1.39 -7.00 17.63
N GLY A 80 2.23 -8.01 17.84
CA GLY A 80 3.27 -7.95 18.85
C GLY A 80 4.31 -6.86 18.63
N TRP A 81 4.40 -6.32 17.41
CA TRP A 81 5.35 -5.24 17.12
C TRP A 81 4.90 -3.88 17.66
N LEU A 82 3.62 -3.73 18.05
CA LEU A 82 3.09 -2.44 18.51
C LEU A 82 3.81 -1.90 19.74
N ASP A 83 4.26 -2.78 20.64
CA ASP A 83 4.87 -2.40 21.90
C ASP A 83 6.39 -2.20 21.80
N LYS A 84 6.96 -2.29 20.60
CA LYS A 84 8.42 -2.25 20.44
C LYS A 84 8.98 -0.83 20.17
N GLY A 85 8.14 0.20 20.19
CA GLY A 85 8.58 1.59 20.11
C GLY A 85 9.42 1.89 18.87
N ASN A 86 10.67 2.35 19.09
CA ASN A 86 11.57 2.70 17.99
C ASN A 86 11.89 1.50 17.08
N ARG A 87 11.84 0.29 17.60
CA ARG A 87 12.04 -0.92 16.79
C ARG A 87 10.91 -1.08 15.77
N PHE A 88 9.68 -0.72 16.15
CA PHE A 88 8.57 -0.77 15.21
C PHE A 88 8.79 0.24 14.08
N ASP A 89 9.26 1.45 14.37
CA ASP A 89 9.50 2.46 13.35
C ASP A 89 10.50 1.94 12.31
N ARG A 90 11.60 1.34 12.75
CA ARG A 90 12.61 0.76 11.85
C ARG A 90 12.04 -0.41 11.07
N PHE A 91 11.26 -1.27 11.72
CA PHE A 91 10.59 -2.39 11.07
C PHE A 91 9.62 -1.90 10.01
N PHE A 92 8.84 -0.87 10.33
CA PHE A 92 7.87 -0.29 9.38
C PHE A 92 8.59 0.27 8.16
N ILE A 93 9.66 1.05 8.34
CA ILE A 93 10.43 1.60 7.23
C ILE A 93 10.99 0.48 6.35
N PHE A 94 11.60 -0.53 6.96
CA PHE A 94 12.16 -1.67 6.23
C PHE A 94 11.09 -2.39 5.42
N MET A 95 9.94 -2.68 6.04
CA MET A 95 8.87 -3.41 5.38
C MET A 95 8.18 -2.59 4.31
N MET A 96 8.15 -1.27 4.44
CA MET A 96 7.59 -0.40 3.39
C MET A 96 8.49 -0.37 2.15
N ILE A 97 9.79 -0.56 2.32
CA ILE A 97 10.72 -0.66 1.19
C ILE A 97 10.67 -2.06 0.57
N TRP A 98 10.44 -3.09 1.37
CA TRP A 98 10.43 -4.47 0.92
C TRP A 98 9.17 -4.75 0.07
N PRO A 99 9.33 -5.17 -1.20
CA PRO A 99 8.19 -5.25 -2.12
C PRO A 99 7.20 -6.39 -1.82
N ILE A 100 7.58 -7.40 -1.05
CA ILE A 100 6.73 -8.57 -0.79
C ILE A 100 5.92 -8.39 0.50
N SER A 101 6.13 -7.31 1.25
CA SER A 101 5.47 -7.11 2.54
C SER A 101 3.98 -6.81 2.40
N PRO A 102 3.15 -7.12 3.43
CA PRO A 102 1.75 -6.70 3.49
C PRO A 102 1.66 -5.21 3.88
N ALA A 103 2.07 -4.32 2.98
CA ALA A 103 2.26 -2.91 3.29
C ALA A 103 1.00 -2.22 3.79
N ASP A 104 -0.17 -2.54 3.22
CA ASP A 104 -1.44 -1.92 3.62
C ASP A 104 -1.79 -2.27 5.06
N PHE A 105 -1.58 -3.53 5.46
CA PHE A 105 -1.81 -3.95 6.84
C PHE A 105 -0.80 -3.26 7.78
N LEU A 106 0.45 -3.12 7.37
CA LEU A 106 1.47 -2.46 8.18
C LEU A 106 1.15 -0.98 8.37
N CYS A 107 0.53 -0.33 7.39
CA CYS A 107 0.02 1.03 7.54
C CYS A 107 -1.05 1.10 8.64
N MET A 108 -1.93 0.10 8.71
CA MET A 108 -2.94 0.02 9.78
C MET A 108 -2.28 -0.15 11.14
N LEU A 109 -1.26 -1.02 11.25
CA LEU A 109 -0.52 -1.18 12.50
C LEU A 109 0.18 0.10 12.92
N ALA A 110 0.80 0.80 11.98
CA ALA A 110 1.48 2.07 12.28
C ALA A 110 0.51 3.09 12.86
N ALA A 111 -0.72 3.13 12.35
CA ALA A 111 -1.75 4.02 12.86
C ALA A 111 -2.22 3.65 14.28
N LEU A 112 -2.06 2.40 14.70
CA LEU A 112 -2.35 1.97 16.06
C LEU A 112 -1.25 2.36 17.05
N THR A 113 -0.05 2.70 16.58
CA THR A 113 1.06 3.12 17.43
C THR A 113 0.94 4.62 17.77
N LYS A 114 1.90 5.14 18.52
CA LYS A 114 1.99 6.57 18.82
C LYS A 114 2.66 7.39 17.71
N MET A 115 2.92 6.77 16.56
CA MET A 115 3.55 7.45 15.42
C MET A 115 2.69 8.65 14.98
N SER A 116 3.34 9.81 14.77
CA SER A 116 2.63 10.99 14.30
C SER A 116 2.20 10.82 12.83
N PHE A 117 1.13 11.51 12.44
CA PHE A 117 0.68 11.53 11.05
C PHE A 117 1.79 12.04 10.12
N LYS A 118 2.51 13.07 10.54
CA LYS A 118 3.59 13.63 9.75
C LYS A 118 4.70 12.60 9.48
N ARG A 119 5.11 11.87 10.51
CA ARG A 119 6.14 10.82 10.37
C ARG A 119 5.65 9.68 9.49
N TYR A 120 4.42 9.23 9.72
CA TYR A 120 3.78 8.17 8.93
C TYR A 120 3.74 8.55 7.46
N MET A 121 3.22 9.74 7.14
CA MET A 121 3.12 10.18 5.74
C MET A 121 4.49 10.40 5.11
N THR A 122 5.47 10.90 5.87
CA THR A 122 6.82 11.09 5.35
C THR A 122 7.42 9.75 4.91
N ILE A 123 7.28 8.72 5.74
CA ILE A 123 7.77 7.39 5.40
C ILE A 123 7.09 6.87 4.13
N ILE A 124 5.77 7.01 4.04
CA ILE A 124 5.01 6.53 2.88
C ILE A 124 5.39 7.27 1.61
N ILE A 125 5.47 8.60 1.67
CA ILE A 125 5.79 9.43 0.52
C ILE A 125 7.18 9.10 -0.02
N LEU A 126 8.14 8.80 0.86
CA LEU A 126 9.50 8.50 0.45
C LEU A 126 9.70 7.06 -0.01
N THR A 127 8.98 6.10 0.56
CA THR A 127 9.17 4.67 0.27
C THR A 127 8.29 4.16 -0.86
N LYS A 128 7.07 4.67 -1.02
CA LYS A 128 6.13 4.17 -2.02
C LYS A 128 6.60 4.34 -3.47
N PRO A 129 7.26 5.44 -3.87
CA PRO A 129 7.77 5.54 -5.25
C PRO A 129 8.70 4.38 -5.58
N PHE A 130 9.62 4.05 -4.69
CA PHE A 130 10.55 2.93 -4.88
C PHE A 130 9.79 1.61 -4.98
N THR A 131 8.88 1.35 -4.06
CA THR A 131 8.11 0.10 -4.03
C THR A 131 7.25 -0.05 -5.28
N LEU A 132 6.58 1.03 -5.71
CA LEU A 132 5.75 1.02 -6.92
C LEU A 132 6.57 0.72 -8.17
N VAL A 133 7.74 1.33 -8.30
CA VAL A 133 8.62 1.08 -9.44
C VAL A 133 9.04 -0.39 -9.46
N VAL A 134 9.44 -0.93 -8.31
CA VAL A 134 9.84 -2.35 -8.21
C VAL A 134 8.68 -3.27 -8.58
N TYR A 135 7.49 -3.05 -8.01
CA TYR A 135 6.31 -3.87 -8.34
C TYR A 135 5.96 -3.79 -9.81
N THR A 136 5.84 -2.58 -10.33
CA THR A 136 5.30 -2.33 -11.67
C THR A 136 6.24 -2.88 -12.72
N TYR A 137 7.51 -2.51 -12.66
CA TYR A 137 8.47 -2.95 -13.67
C TYR A 137 8.84 -4.41 -13.49
N GLY A 138 8.94 -4.89 -12.26
CA GLY A 138 9.25 -6.29 -11.99
C GLY A 138 8.17 -7.24 -12.49
N LEU A 139 6.90 -6.95 -12.19
CA LEU A 139 5.79 -7.78 -12.65
C LEU A 139 5.60 -7.69 -14.17
N THR A 140 5.75 -6.50 -14.75
CA THR A 140 5.68 -6.33 -16.20
C THR A 140 6.76 -7.15 -16.89
N TYR A 141 7.99 -7.11 -16.36
CA TYR A 141 9.09 -7.90 -16.91
C TYR A 141 8.81 -9.40 -16.84
N ILE A 142 8.29 -9.88 -15.71
CA ILE A 142 7.96 -11.29 -15.54
C ILE A 142 6.85 -11.72 -16.51
N ILE A 143 5.81 -10.92 -16.65
CA ILE A 143 4.71 -11.20 -17.56
C ILE A 143 5.21 -11.27 -18.99
N ASP A 144 6.03 -10.31 -19.42
CA ASP A 144 6.60 -10.30 -20.78
C ASP A 144 7.47 -11.51 -21.02
N PHE A 145 8.28 -11.90 -20.03
CA PHE A 145 9.13 -13.07 -20.13
C PHE A 145 8.32 -14.35 -20.39
N PHE A 146 7.26 -14.57 -19.59
CA PHE A 146 6.40 -15.73 -19.78
C PHE A 146 5.63 -15.67 -21.09
N TRP A 147 5.21 -14.48 -21.51
CA TRP A 147 4.52 -14.31 -22.78
C TRP A 147 5.41 -14.69 -23.96
N GLN A 148 6.67 -14.33 -23.91
CA GLN A 148 7.63 -14.69 -24.97
C GLN A 148 7.94 -16.18 -25.02
N MET A 149 7.81 -16.87 -23.87
CA MET A 149 8.03 -18.32 -23.83
C MET A 149 6.88 -19.13 -24.44
N LEU A 150 5.70 -18.54 -24.53
CA LEU A 150 4.54 -19.18 -25.13
C LEU A 150 4.49 -18.93 -26.63
#